data_962e977ed3d244cce7b9265edbff2d18
#
_entry.id   962e977ed3d244cce7b9265edbff2d18
#
_cell.length_a   1.000
_cell.length_b   1.000
_cell.length_c   1.000
_cell.angle_alpha   90.00
_cell.angle_beta   90.00
_cell.angle_gamma   90.00
#
_symmetry.space_group_name_H-M   'P 1'
#
loop_
_entity.id
_entity.type
_entity.pdbx_description
1 polymer ?
#
loop_
_entity_poly.entity_id
_entity_poly.type
_entity_poly.pdbx_seq_one_letter_code
_entity_poly.pdbx_strand_id
1 'polypeptide(L)'
;CVLCEPFSAHKAYQMGILTDIVPALKVDGKFVANPLVETQRQFDEFGRNAYGEPVAGDALAAGKALMKRCTVDLSMLDARIEELCAKILLTFPDCTTKTLEELRKPKLEAWNRNKEDARAWLALNMMTEARSGFTAFNEGPKDDREIDFVLLRQKLAAGESWVGPLHDSIQPKAKAPK
;
A
#
# COMPACT_ATOMS: atom_id res chain seq x y z
N CYS A 1 -2.78 8.20 -0.65
CA CYS A 1 -1.48 8.29 -1.36
C CYS A 1 -0.57 9.40 -0.81
N VAL A 2 -1.08 10.62 -0.49
CA VAL A 2 -0.24 11.74 -0.02
C VAL A 2 0.45 11.43 1.31
N LEU A 3 -0.23 10.75 2.23
CA LEU A 3 0.31 10.38 3.55
C LEU A 3 1.13 9.09 3.53
N CYS A 4 1.18 8.39 2.39
CA CYS A 4 1.88 7.10 2.23
C CYS A 4 1.47 6.03 3.26
N GLU A 5 0.29 6.16 3.87
CA GLU A 5 -0.23 5.19 4.82
C GLU A 5 -0.68 3.90 4.10
N PRO A 6 -0.33 2.73 4.62
CA PRO A 6 -0.84 1.47 4.11
C PRO A 6 -2.34 1.35 4.39
N PHE A 7 -3.06 0.71 3.49
CA PHE A 7 -4.47 0.38 3.69
C PHE A 7 -4.71 -1.12 3.40
N SER A 8 -5.74 -1.67 4.02
CA SER A 8 -6.06 -3.09 3.90
C SER A 8 -6.66 -3.43 2.53
N ALA A 9 -6.66 -4.73 2.18
CA ALA A 9 -7.39 -5.24 1.02
C ALA A 9 -8.89 -4.92 1.09
N HIS A 10 -9.48 -4.92 2.29
CA HIS A 10 -10.88 -4.56 2.50
C HIS A 10 -11.16 -3.08 2.12
N LYS A 11 -10.26 -2.18 2.51
CA LYS A 11 -10.34 -0.77 2.12
C LYS A 11 -10.14 -0.58 0.61
N ALA A 12 -9.19 -1.31 0.03
CA ALA A 12 -8.97 -1.30 -1.42
C ALA A 12 -10.20 -1.79 -2.20
N TYR A 13 -10.90 -2.81 -1.67
CA TYR A 13 -12.16 -3.30 -2.25
C TYR A 13 -13.26 -2.23 -2.19
N GLN A 14 -13.45 -1.56 -1.06
CA GLN A 14 -14.42 -0.46 -0.93
C GLN A 14 -14.11 0.70 -1.89
N MET A 15 -12.84 0.99 -2.15
CA MET A 15 -12.42 2.02 -3.10
C MET A 15 -12.55 1.60 -4.57
N GLY A 16 -12.97 0.36 -4.85
CA GLY A 16 -13.06 -0.18 -6.20
C GLY A 16 -11.70 -0.46 -6.87
N ILE A 17 -10.63 -0.55 -6.08
CA ILE A 17 -9.29 -0.93 -6.59
C ILE A 17 -9.23 -2.44 -6.83
N LEU A 18 -9.88 -3.23 -5.98
CA LEU A 18 -9.98 -4.68 -6.11
C LEU A 18 -11.39 -5.09 -6.56
N THR A 19 -11.46 -6.12 -7.40
CA THR A 19 -12.72 -6.69 -7.89
C THR A 19 -13.41 -7.54 -6.82
N ASP A 20 -12.62 -8.23 -6.01
CA ASP A 20 -13.10 -9.12 -4.96
C ASP A 20 -12.04 -9.32 -3.88
N ILE A 21 -12.46 -9.88 -2.76
CA ILE A 21 -11.57 -10.31 -1.66
C ILE A 21 -12.05 -11.68 -1.16
N VAL A 22 -11.10 -12.56 -0.87
CA VAL A 22 -11.36 -13.88 -0.30
C VAL A 22 -10.47 -14.13 0.90
N PRO A 23 -10.90 -14.92 1.89
CA PRO A 23 -10.05 -15.26 3.01
C PRO A 23 -8.86 -16.11 2.56
N ALA A 24 -7.67 -15.82 3.13
CA ALA A 24 -6.44 -16.56 2.86
C ALA A 24 -5.77 -17.08 4.16
N LEU A 25 -6.35 -16.78 5.31
CA LEU A 25 -5.83 -17.24 6.61
C LEU A 25 -6.63 -18.44 7.12
N LYS A 26 -5.93 -19.46 7.59
CA LYS A 26 -6.51 -20.64 8.23
C LYS A 26 -6.02 -20.80 9.68
N VAL A 27 -6.95 -21.15 10.57
CA VAL A 27 -6.66 -21.61 11.92
C VAL A 27 -7.40 -22.94 12.12
N ASP A 28 -6.69 -23.97 12.56
CA ASP A 28 -7.23 -25.31 12.80
C ASP A 28 -8.04 -25.85 11.61
N GLY A 29 -7.52 -25.61 10.38
CA GLY A 29 -8.10 -26.06 9.12
C GLY A 29 -9.28 -25.25 8.61
N LYS A 30 -9.74 -24.21 9.31
CA LYS A 30 -10.87 -23.34 8.92
C LYS A 30 -10.38 -21.96 8.49
N PHE A 31 -10.96 -21.44 7.42
CA PHE A 31 -10.70 -20.05 6.98
C PHE A 31 -11.26 -19.07 8.00
N VAL A 32 -10.47 -18.05 8.30
CA VAL A 32 -10.82 -16.97 9.24
C VAL A 32 -10.59 -15.61 8.58
N ALA A 33 -11.35 -14.62 9.03
CA ALA A 33 -11.09 -13.22 8.63
C ALA A 33 -9.73 -12.74 9.17
N ASN A 34 -9.16 -11.72 8.53
CA ASN A 34 -7.92 -11.12 9.02
C ASN A 34 -8.15 -10.49 10.40
N PRO A 35 -7.51 -11.00 11.48
CA PRO A 35 -7.75 -10.51 12.83
C PRO A 35 -7.11 -9.15 13.13
N LEU A 36 -6.34 -8.59 12.19
CA LEU A 36 -5.71 -7.28 12.33
C LEU A 36 -6.51 -6.16 11.68
N VAL A 37 -7.66 -6.49 11.09
CA VAL A 37 -8.49 -5.56 10.34
C VAL A 37 -9.94 -5.67 10.81
N GLU A 38 -10.61 -4.54 11.01
CA GLU A 38 -12.03 -4.51 11.33
C GLU A 38 -12.86 -4.96 10.11
N THR A 39 -13.58 -6.06 10.26
CA THR A 39 -14.40 -6.66 9.18
C THR A 39 -15.85 -6.88 9.58
N GLN A 40 -16.22 -6.51 10.81
CA GLN A 40 -17.56 -6.73 11.36
C GLN A 40 -18.41 -5.45 11.38
N ARG A 41 -17.77 -4.30 11.63
CA ARG A 41 -18.47 -3.03 11.77
C ARG A 41 -18.23 -2.14 10.57
N GLN A 42 -19.29 -1.58 10.02
CA GLN A 42 -19.19 -0.59 8.94
C GLN A 42 -18.76 0.78 9.47
N PHE A 43 -19.29 1.19 10.63
CA PHE A 43 -19.02 2.49 11.23
C PHE A 43 -18.58 2.35 12.70
N ASP A 44 -17.75 3.28 13.16
CA ASP A 44 -17.43 3.45 14.58
C ASP A 44 -18.52 4.23 15.33
N GLU A 45 -18.30 4.47 16.63
CA GLU A 45 -19.23 5.22 17.49
C GLU A 45 -19.40 6.70 17.09
N PHE A 46 -18.52 7.23 16.25
CA PHE A 46 -18.57 8.61 15.73
C PHE A 46 -19.10 8.67 14.29
N GLY A 47 -19.58 7.55 13.73
CA GLY A 47 -20.08 7.48 12.36
C GLY A 47 -19.01 7.49 11.27
N ARG A 48 -17.72 7.30 11.61
CA ARG A 48 -16.63 7.18 10.63
C ARG A 48 -16.55 5.75 10.12
N ASN A 49 -16.16 5.58 8.88
CA ASN A 49 -15.97 4.26 8.30
C ASN A 49 -14.88 3.49 9.07
N ALA A 50 -15.28 2.39 9.71
CA ALA A 50 -14.40 1.50 10.46
C ALA A 50 -14.01 0.24 9.66
N TYR A 51 -14.83 -0.16 8.68
CA TYR A 51 -14.58 -1.36 7.89
C TYR A 51 -13.28 -1.23 7.09
N GLY A 52 -12.42 -2.21 7.26
CA GLY A 52 -11.12 -2.22 6.59
C GLY A 52 -10.03 -1.44 7.32
N GLU A 53 -10.34 -0.77 8.44
CA GLU A 53 -9.32 -0.09 9.24
C GLU A 53 -8.55 -1.07 10.13
N PRO A 54 -7.29 -0.80 10.47
CA PRO A 54 -6.54 -1.59 11.42
C PRO A 54 -7.22 -1.61 12.80
N VAL A 55 -7.28 -2.77 13.43
CA VAL A 55 -7.72 -2.86 14.83
C VAL A 55 -6.67 -2.28 15.78
N ALA A 56 -7.11 -1.79 16.95
CA ALA A 56 -6.25 -1.14 17.94
C ALA A 56 -6.43 -1.76 19.35
N GLY A 57 -5.58 -1.35 20.28
CA GLY A 57 -5.67 -1.75 21.68
C GLY A 57 -5.62 -3.28 21.90
N ASP A 58 -6.50 -3.79 22.75
CA ASP A 58 -6.57 -5.21 23.11
C ASP A 58 -6.91 -6.09 21.90
N ALA A 59 -7.73 -5.60 20.96
CA ALA A 59 -8.05 -6.31 19.74
C ALA A 59 -6.81 -6.52 18.86
N LEU A 60 -5.90 -5.56 18.79
CA LEU A 60 -4.64 -5.70 18.09
C LEU A 60 -3.73 -6.75 18.74
N ALA A 61 -3.65 -6.76 20.08
CA ALA A 61 -2.85 -7.74 20.81
C ALA A 61 -3.39 -9.16 20.58
N ALA A 62 -4.70 -9.36 20.70
CA ALA A 62 -5.37 -10.62 20.42
C ALA A 62 -5.19 -11.04 18.95
N GLY A 63 -5.34 -10.11 18.01
CA GLY A 63 -5.14 -10.36 16.59
C GLY A 63 -3.72 -10.81 16.26
N LYS A 64 -2.70 -10.16 16.83
CA LYS A 64 -1.30 -10.58 16.69
C LYS A 64 -1.02 -11.97 17.26
N ALA A 65 -1.65 -12.33 18.39
CA ALA A 65 -1.54 -13.66 18.96
C ALA A 65 -2.18 -14.72 18.04
N LEU A 66 -3.36 -14.42 17.46
CA LEU A 66 -4.03 -15.31 16.53
C LEU A 66 -3.21 -15.48 15.23
N MET A 67 -2.63 -14.41 14.70
CA MET A 67 -1.78 -14.46 13.50
C MET A 67 -0.61 -15.43 13.61
N LYS A 68 -0.05 -15.63 14.81
CA LYS A 68 1.02 -16.61 15.03
C LYS A 68 0.57 -18.07 14.84
N ARG A 69 -0.74 -18.32 14.91
CA ARG A 69 -1.35 -19.63 14.70
C ARG A 69 -1.91 -19.80 13.30
N CYS A 70 -2.00 -18.71 12.54
CA CYS A 70 -2.51 -18.75 11.19
C CYS A 70 -1.52 -19.39 10.24
N THR A 71 -2.04 -20.16 9.30
CA THR A 71 -1.34 -20.57 8.07
C THR A 71 -1.97 -19.85 6.89
N VAL A 72 -1.17 -19.55 5.86
CA VAL A 72 -1.66 -18.97 4.61
C VAL A 72 -2.08 -20.10 3.68
N ASP A 73 -3.30 -20.03 3.16
CA ASP A 73 -3.85 -20.96 2.17
C ASP A 73 -4.56 -20.14 1.07
N LEU A 74 -4.06 -20.22 -0.14
CA LEU A 74 -4.54 -19.47 -1.30
C LEU A 74 -5.59 -20.23 -2.13
N SER A 75 -6.02 -21.42 -1.69
CA SER A 75 -6.95 -22.26 -2.48
C SER A 75 -8.28 -21.56 -2.80
N MET A 76 -8.79 -20.71 -1.90
CA MET A 76 -10.00 -19.91 -2.19
C MET A 76 -9.72 -18.81 -3.22
N LEU A 77 -8.53 -18.24 -3.23
CA LEU A 77 -8.13 -17.25 -4.24
C LEU A 77 -8.03 -17.92 -5.61
N ASP A 78 -7.36 -19.06 -5.69
CA ASP A 78 -7.22 -19.83 -6.93
C ASP A 78 -8.59 -20.23 -7.48
N ALA A 79 -9.47 -20.77 -6.63
CA ALA A 79 -10.83 -21.14 -7.03
C ALA A 79 -11.63 -19.93 -7.54
N ARG A 80 -11.48 -18.76 -6.89
CA ARG A 80 -12.17 -17.53 -7.33
C ARG A 80 -11.63 -17.00 -8.65
N ILE A 81 -10.32 -17.08 -8.86
CA ILE A 81 -9.70 -16.71 -10.13
C ILE A 81 -10.20 -17.65 -11.26
N GLU A 82 -10.20 -18.95 -11.03
CA GLU A 82 -10.71 -19.95 -11.99
C GLU A 82 -12.19 -19.66 -12.36
N GLU A 83 -13.03 -19.35 -11.38
CA GLU A 83 -14.44 -18.98 -11.63
C GLU A 83 -14.54 -17.75 -12.53
N LEU A 84 -13.78 -16.69 -12.23
CA LEU A 84 -13.79 -15.46 -13.04
C LEU A 84 -13.24 -15.70 -14.45
N CYS A 85 -12.16 -16.46 -14.59
CA CYS A 85 -11.63 -16.83 -15.88
C CYS A 85 -12.62 -17.65 -16.71
N ALA A 86 -13.31 -18.62 -16.09
CA ALA A 86 -14.34 -19.40 -16.75
C ALA A 86 -15.50 -18.51 -17.26
N LYS A 87 -15.94 -17.54 -16.48
CA LYS A 87 -16.98 -16.57 -16.91
C LYS A 87 -16.52 -15.74 -18.12
N ILE A 88 -15.26 -15.29 -18.12
CA ILE A 88 -14.70 -14.54 -19.26
C ILE A 88 -14.61 -15.42 -20.51
N LEU A 89 -14.16 -16.67 -20.37
CA LEU A 89 -14.05 -17.61 -21.48
C LEU A 89 -15.40 -17.99 -22.13
N LEU A 90 -16.50 -17.81 -21.40
CA LEU A 90 -17.87 -18.01 -21.91
C LEU A 90 -18.46 -16.78 -22.61
N THR A 91 -17.66 -15.75 -22.84
CA THR A 91 -18.07 -14.56 -23.64
C THR A 91 -17.44 -14.61 -25.03
N PHE A 92 -18.04 -13.87 -25.99
CA PHE A 92 -17.46 -13.76 -27.33
C PHE A 92 -16.13 -13.01 -27.29
N PRO A 93 -15.01 -13.55 -27.83
CA PRO A 93 -13.68 -12.96 -27.72
C PRO A 93 -13.61 -11.52 -28.25
N ASP A 94 -14.16 -11.27 -29.45
CA ASP A 94 -14.14 -9.93 -30.05
C ASP A 94 -14.97 -8.93 -29.24
N CYS A 95 -16.12 -9.34 -28.73
CA CYS A 95 -16.95 -8.52 -27.88
C CYS A 95 -16.20 -8.15 -26.59
N THR A 96 -15.56 -9.13 -25.94
CA THR A 96 -14.77 -8.91 -24.74
C THR A 96 -13.62 -7.95 -25.02
N THR A 97 -12.88 -8.15 -26.11
CA THR A 97 -11.77 -7.28 -26.50
C THR A 97 -12.25 -5.85 -26.74
N LYS A 98 -13.32 -5.66 -27.51
CA LYS A 98 -13.86 -4.32 -27.78
C LYS A 98 -14.41 -3.64 -26.53
N THR A 99 -15.08 -4.37 -25.67
CA THR A 99 -15.56 -3.83 -24.38
C THR A 99 -14.39 -3.35 -23.52
N LEU A 100 -13.32 -4.14 -23.42
CA LEU A 100 -12.12 -3.76 -22.66
C LEU A 100 -11.40 -2.55 -23.28
N GLU A 101 -11.32 -2.47 -24.61
CA GLU A 101 -10.78 -1.29 -25.29
C GLU A 101 -11.57 -0.02 -24.93
N GLU A 102 -12.90 -0.07 -25.01
CA GLU A 102 -13.76 1.07 -24.68
C GLU A 102 -13.64 1.49 -23.21
N LEU A 103 -13.68 0.53 -22.29
CA LEU A 103 -13.53 0.81 -20.85
C LEU A 103 -12.15 1.38 -20.47
N ARG A 104 -11.12 1.05 -21.25
CA ARG A 104 -9.75 1.53 -21.01
C ARG A 104 -9.45 2.90 -21.60
N LYS A 105 -10.18 3.33 -22.62
CA LYS A 105 -9.94 4.63 -23.28
C LYS A 105 -9.80 5.82 -22.33
N PRO A 106 -10.72 6.06 -21.39
CA PRO A 106 -10.59 7.18 -20.46
C PRO A 106 -9.35 7.08 -19.56
N LYS A 107 -9.02 5.84 -19.13
CA LYS A 107 -7.84 5.59 -18.29
C LYS A 107 -6.55 5.82 -19.06
N LEU A 108 -6.47 5.34 -20.29
CA LEU A 108 -5.29 5.52 -21.16
C LEU A 108 -5.09 6.97 -21.54
N GLU A 109 -6.15 7.72 -21.79
CA GLU A 109 -6.06 9.16 -22.05
C GLU A 109 -5.45 9.90 -20.86
N ALA A 110 -5.97 9.68 -19.64
CA ALA A 110 -5.43 10.27 -18.44
C ALA A 110 -3.97 9.83 -18.19
N TRP A 111 -3.66 8.56 -18.37
CA TRP A 111 -2.31 8.02 -18.25
C TRP A 111 -1.34 8.67 -19.25
N ASN A 112 -1.73 8.72 -20.53
CA ASN A 112 -0.88 9.29 -21.59
C ASN A 112 -0.60 10.77 -21.39
N ARG A 113 -1.56 11.51 -20.83
CA ARG A 113 -1.41 12.93 -20.49
C ARG A 113 -0.40 13.16 -19.37
N ASN A 114 -0.43 12.32 -18.35
CA ASN A 114 0.33 12.53 -17.11
C ASN A 114 1.69 11.83 -17.08
N LYS A 115 1.92 10.86 -17.96
CA LYS A 115 3.14 10.00 -17.89
C LYS A 115 4.44 10.78 -18.09
N GLU A 116 4.44 11.83 -18.92
CA GLU A 116 5.65 12.60 -19.19
C GLU A 116 6.01 13.49 -17.99
N ASP A 117 5.02 14.08 -17.33
CA ASP A 117 5.24 14.82 -16.08
C ASP A 117 5.78 13.90 -15.00
N ALA A 118 5.22 12.69 -14.88
CA ALA A 118 5.70 11.69 -13.94
C ALA A 118 7.14 11.25 -14.22
N ARG A 119 7.51 11.09 -15.48
CA ARG A 119 8.90 10.75 -15.88
C ARG A 119 9.88 11.87 -15.55
N ALA A 120 9.54 13.11 -15.89
CA ALA A 120 10.37 14.27 -15.61
C ALA A 120 10.57 14.44 -14.11
N TRP A 121 9.48 14.34 -13.33
CA TRP A 121 9.53 14.38 -11.87
C TRP A 121 10.37 13.26 -11.29
N LEU A 122 10.21 12.02 -11.76
CA LEU A 122 10.99 10.87 -11.26
C LEU A 122 12.49 11.08 -11.49
N ALA A 123 12.91 11.59 -12.64
CA ALA A 123 14.30 11.84 -12.94
C ALA A 123 14.93 12.85 -11.96
N LEU A 124 14.24 13.95 -11.68
CA LEU A 124 14.68 14.95 -10.71
C LEU A 124 14.69 14.37 -9.28
N ASN A 125 13.65 13.62 -8.92
CA ASN A 125 13.49 13.04 -7.59
C ASN A 125 14.58 12.02 -7.28
N MET A 126 15.04 11.23 -8.26
CA MET A 126 16.14 10.28 -8.09
C MET A 126 17.46 10.96 -7.74
N MET A 127 17.64 12.23 -8.06
CA MET A 127 18.82 13.00 -7.69
C MET A 127 18.71 13.67 -6.32
N THR A 128 17.53 13.70 -5.73
CA THR A 128 17.20 14.45 -4.50
C THR A 128 16.53 13.58 -3.45
N GLU A 129 15.22 13.68 -3.33
CA GLU A 129 14.41 13.02 -2.28
C GLU A 129 14.49 11.50 -2.33
N ALA A 130 14.35 10.90 -3.50
CA ALA A 130 14.39 9.45 -3.62
C ALA A 130 15.77 8.90 -3.25
N ARG A 131 16.87 9.58 -3.64
CA ARG A 131 18.21 9.21 -3.21
C ARG A 131 18.30 9.20 -1.69
N SER A 132 17.83 10.27 -1.03
CA SER A 132 17.88 10.38 0.43
C SER A 132 17.06 9.30 1.12
N GLY A 133 15.84 9.04 0.65
CA GLY A 133 14.96 7.99 1.18
C GLY A 133 15.52 6.59 0.98
N PHE A 134 16.05 6.27 -0.21
CA PHE A 134 16.68 4.96 -0.46
C PHE A 134 17.94 4.75 0.37
N THR A 135 18.77 5.77 0.56
CA THR A 135 19.94 5.69 1.44
C THR A 135 19.51 5.38 2.87
N ALA A 136 18.56 6.14 3.42
CA ALA A 136 18.02 5.91 4.77
C ALA A 136 17.44 4.50 4.93
N PHE A 137 16.66 4.04 3.94
CA PHE A 137 16.03 2.72 3.99
C PHE A 137 17.04 1.58 3.91
N ASN A 138 18.05 1.67 3.05
CA ASN A 138 19.01 0.59 2.83
C ASN A 138 20.18 0.58 3.82
N GLU A 139 20.65 1.76 4.22
CA GLU A 139 21.88 1.93 5.01
C GLU A 139 21.60 2.35 6.46
N GLY A 140 20.37 2.81 6.75
CA GLY A 140 19.94 3.20 8.09
C GLY A 140 19.86 2.03 9.08
N PRO A 141 19.89 2.30 10.39
CA PRO A 141 19.71 1.31 11.44
C PRO A 141 18.40 0.53 11.27
N LYS A 142 18.35 -0.73 11.74
CA LYS A 142 17.16 -1.59 11.60
C LYS A 142 15.87 -1.00 12.18
N ASP A 143 15.99 -0.20 13.21
CA ASP A 143 14.89 0.43 13.96
C ASP A 143 14.64 1.89 13.59
N ASP A 144 15.43 2.45 12.65
CA ASP A 144 15.31 3.83 12.17
C ASP A 144 15.80 3.91 10.71
N ARG A 145 14.87 3.84 9.78
CA ARG A 145 15.13 3.80 8.34
C ARG A 145 14.50 4.95 7.58
N GLU A 146 14.15 6.01 8.30
CA GLU A 146 13.55 7.20 7.70
C GLU A 146 14.49 8.39 7.85
N ILE A 147 14.40 9.31 6.91
CA ILE A 147 15.09 10.60 7.02
C ILE A 147 14.40 11.47 8.07
N ASP A 148 15.13 12.46 8.62
CA ASP A 148 14.51 13.49 9.46
C ASP A 148 13.74 14.49 8.60
N PHE A 149 12.46 14.22 8.38
CA PHE A 149 11.56 15.07 7.58
C PHE A 149 11.36 16.46 8.18
N VAL A 150 11.44 16.61 9.50
CA VAL A 150 11.28 17.91 10.17
C VAL A 150 12.50 18.77 9.88
N LEU A 151 13.70 18.22 10.08
CA LEU A 151 14.95 18.88 9.77
C LEU A 151 15.06 19.21 8.28
N LEU A 152 14.67 18.30 7.40
CA LEU A 152 14.62 18.53 5.95
C LEU A 152 13.82 19.80 5.63
N ARG A 153 12.59 19.90 6.14
CA ARG A 153 11.73 21.07 5.89
C ARG A 153 12.31 22.36 6.44
N GLN A 154 12.91 22.32 7.62
CA GLN A 154 13.59 23.48 8.22
C GLN A 154 14.75 23.96 7.35
N LYS A 155 15.59 23.06 6.87
CA LYS A 155 16.74 23.38 6.03
C LYS A 155 16.33 23.94 4.67
N LEU A 156 15.36 23.32 4.02
CA LEU A 156 14.80 23.82 2.75
C LEU A 156 14.15 25.21 2.94
N ALA A 157 13.44 25.45 4.04
CA ALA A 157 12.88 26.75 4.36
C ALA A 157 13.97 27.81 4.64
N ALA A 158 15.14 27.39 5.12
CA ALA A 158 16.30 28.26 5.28
C ALA A 158 17.10 28.50 3.99
N GLY A 159 16.64 27.94 2.85
CA GLY A 159 17.28 28.11 1.55
C GLY A 159 18.40 27.13 1.25
N GLU A 160 18.58 26.07 2.06
CA GLU A 160 19.56 25.03 1.73
C GLU A 160 19.15 24.27 0.47
N SER A 161 20.14 23.91 -0.35
CA SER A 161 19.93 23.18 -1.61
C SER A 161 20.21 21.70 -1.46
N TRP A 162 19.59 20.87 -2.30
CA TRP A 162 19.91 19.46 -2.45
C TRP A 162 21.36 19.22 -2.95
N VAL A 163 22.00 20.24 -3.51
CA VAL A 163 23.40 20.21 -3.86
C VAL A 163 24.22 20.63 -2.64
N GLY A 164 24.86 19.67 -1.98
CA GLY A 164 25.66 19.93 -0.79
C GLY A 164 25.35 18.95 0.38
N PRO A 165 25.59 19.36 1.61
CA PRO A 165 25.51 18.48 2.77
C PRO A 165 24.08 18.15 3.25
N LEU A 166 23.04 18.67 2.61
CA LEU A 166 21.64 18.45 3.01
C LEU A 166 21.34 16.96 3.09
N HIS A 167 21.68 16.20 2.04
CA HIS A 167 21.45 14.76 1.96
C HIS A 167 22.00 14.03 3.21
N ASP A 168 23.25 14.27 3.59
CA ASP A 168 23.91 13.59 4.70
C ASP A 168 23.35 14.05 6.06
N SER A 169 22.96 15.32 6.16
CA SER A 169 22.50 15.92 7.42
C SER A 169 21.15 15.39 7.90
N ILE A 170 20.33 14.87 6.99
CA ILE A 170 18.98 14.35 7.28
C ILE A 170 18.91 12.83 7.39
N GLN A 171 20.02 12.13 7.16
CA GLN A 171 20.09 10.68 7.31
C GLN A 171 19.86 10.23 8.76
N PRO A 172 19.24 9.06 8.99
CA PRO A 172 19.10 8.49 10.32
C PRO A 172 20.48 8.28 10.94
N LYS A 173 20.63 8.70 12.21
CA LYS A 173 21.90 8.55 12.93
C LYS A 173 21.92 7.22 13.67
N ALA A 174 23.01 6.48 13.55
CA ALA A 174 23.25 5.33 14.41
C ALA A 174 23.14 5.76 15.88
N LYS A 175 22.28 5.09 16.66
CA LYS A 175 22.24 5.33 18.10
C LYS A 175 23.61 5.01 18.69
N ALA A 176 24.16 5.94 19.45
CA ALA A 176 25.39 5.68 20.18
C ALA A 176 25.22 4.41 21.03
N PRO A 177 26.21 3.51 21.06
CA PRO A 177 26.14 2.33 21.91
C PRO A 177 25.95 2.77 23.36
N LYS A 178 24.95 2.20 24.04
CA LYS A 178 24.68 2.41 25.47
C LYS A 178 25.77 1.76 26.30
#